data_c3ad2b2d3c37189b2025de4b8f48232d
#
_entry.id   c3ad2b2d3c37189b2025de4b8f48232d
#
_cell.length_a   1.000
_cell.length_b   1.000
_cell.length_c   1.000
_cell.angle_alpha   90.00
_cell.angle_beta   90.00
_cell.angle_gamma   90.00
#
_symmetry.space_group_name_H-M   'P 1'
#
loop_
_entity.id
_entity.type
_entity.pdbx_description
1 polymer ?
#
loop_
_entity_poly.entity_id
_entity_poly.type
_entity_poly.pdbx_seq_one_letter_code
_entity_poly.pdbx_strand_id
1 'polypeptide(L)'
;AFLVSLFGDIGGPMIMLTLLLAGITLMTGLSWIMVIEKVGVGSFLLKDRIIALFIACSDHIKGLRARRKRLAIIQKETVTKSKRTPPRIVQRVEAPQPSLRAEKEKQAVLFDIPSQSDLPELSLLDVAAPTGNGFSAASLEAMSRQVELKLKDFGIEVEVVAVEPGPVITRFELEPAAGIKASRITNLSKDLARSLSTVSVRVVEVIPGKTCIGLEIPNEHKEIVSLGDILKSDVYERSSSKLTMALGKDISGKPTVADLAKMPHLLVAGTTGSGKSVALNAMILSLLYKSTPDDVRMIMIDPKMLELSVYEGIPALLAPVVTDMKEAANALRWCVVEMDRRYKLMASLGVRNLGGYNKKVED
;
A
#
# COMPACT_ATOMS: atom_id res chain seq x y z
N ALA A 1 -25.30 99.12 -0.26
CA ALA A 1 -24.48 99.97 -1.12
C ALA A 1 -23.52 100.84 -0.25
N PHE A 2 -24.00 101.55 0.77
CA PHE A 2 -23.22 102.49 1.58
C PHE A 2 -22.04 101.80 2.35
N LEU A 3 -22.27 100.62 2.94
CA LEU A 3 -21.22 99.92 3.66
C LEU A 3 -20.16 99.28 2.69
N VAL A 4 -20.55 98.91 1.47
CA VAL A 4 -19.60 98.39 0.48
C VAL A 4 -18.72 99.49 -0.05
N SER A 5 -19.26 100.74 -0.21
CA SER A 5 -18.45 101.87 -0.65
C SER A 5 -17.44 102.42 0.43
N LEU A 6 -17.69 102.16 1.73
CA LEU A 6 -16.80 102.57 2.82
C LEU A 6 -15.72 101.49 3.16
N PHE A 7 -16.02 100.25 3.05
CA PHE A 7 -15.19 99.08 3.50
C PHE A 7 -14.76 98.14 2.40
N GLY A 8 -15.04 98.50 1.11
CA GLY A 8 -14.67 97.66 -0.03
C GLY A 8 -15.48 96.41 -0.22
N ASP A 9 -15.26 95.67 -1.35
CA ASP A 9 -16.07 94.55 -1.79
C ASP A 9 -16.00 93.33 -0.81
N ILE A 10 -15.01 93.22 0.03
CA ILE A 10 -14.86 92.18 1.03
C ILE A 10 -15.30 92.61 2.43
N GLY A 11 -14.97 93.85 2.81
CA GLY A 11 -15.29 94.37 4.14
C GLY A 11 -16.75 94.65 4.39
N GLY A 12 -17.48 95.17 3.37
CA GLY A 12 -18.89 95.45 3.48
C GLY A 12 -19.77 94.19 3.75
N PRO A 13 -19.64 93.14 3.00
CA PRO A 13 -20.34 91.85 3.24
C PRO A 13 -19.97 91.23 4.61
N MET A 14 -18.70 91.34 5.05
CA MET A 14 -18.30 90.82 6.34
C MET A 14 -18.96 91.55 7.50
N ILE A 15 -19.05 92.90 7.42
CA ILE A 15 -19.74 93.70 8.45
C ILE A 15 -21.25 93.41 8.47
N MET A 16 -21.88 93.27 7.30
CA MET A 16 -23.27 92.86 7.23
C MET A 16 -23.49 91.46 7.82
N LEU A 17 -22.62 90.50 7.55
CA LEU A 17 -22.68 89.17 8.11
C LEU A 17 -22.51 89.15 9.63
N THR A 18 -21.60 89.97 10.17
CA THR A 18 -21.41 90.07 11.60
C THR A 18 -22.61 90.72 12.30
N LEU A 19 -23.20 91.77 11.70
CA LEU A 19 -24.41 92.43 12.22
C LEU A 19 -25.62 91.48 12.17
N LEU A 20 -25.74 90.70 11.11
CA LEU A 20 -26.79 89.68 10.97
C LEU A 20 -26.64 88.56 12.00
N LEU A 21 -25.42 88.08 12.21
CA LEU A 21 -25.15 87.08 13.24
C LEU A 21 -25.40 87.62 14.64
N ALA A 22 -24.99 88.83 14.91
CA ALA A 22 -25.25 89.51 16.19
C ALA A 22 -26.76 89.74 16.43
N GLY A 23 -27.52 90.13 15.38
CA GLY A 23 -28.96 90.24 15.42
C GLY A 23 -29.66 88.99 15.75
N ILE A 24 -29.27 87.89 15.09
CA ILE A 24 -29.81 86.52 15.35
C ILE A 24 -29.51 86.09 16.79
N THR A 25 -28.30 86.39 17.29
CA THR A 25 -27.89 86.04 18.65
C THR A 25 -28.73 86.80 19.70
N LEU A 26 -28.99 88.03 19.47
CA LEU A 26 -29.82 88.87 20.37
C LEU A 26 -31.32 88.45 20.34
N MET A 27 -31.84 88.07 19.18
CA MET A 27 -33.26 87.68 19.06
C MET A 27 -33.54 86.27 19.57
N THR A 28 -32.57 85.33 19.39
CA THR A 28 -32.80 83.88 19.66
C THR A 28 -32.09 83.39 20.92
N GLY A 29 -31.18 84.21 21.50
CA GLY A 29 -30.32 83.68 22.62
C GLY A 29 -29.36 82.56 22.23
N LEU A 30 -29.15 82.26 20.94
CA LEU A 30 -28.31 81.22 20.44
C LEU A 30 -26.84 81.53 20.70
N SER A 31 -26.16 80.58 21.34
CA SER A 31 -24.67 80.60 21.45
C SER A 31 -24.09 79.91 20.21
N TRP A 32 -23.35 80.69 19.40
CA TRP A 32 -22.66 80.18 18.18
C TRP A 32 -21.62 79.11 18.52
N ILE A 33 -21.03 79.16 19.74
CA ILE A 33 -20.13 78.11 20.20
C ILE A 33 -20.88 76.77 20.32
N MET A 34 -22.09 76.78 20.88
CA MET A 34 -22.88 75.58 21.02
C MET A 34 -23.32 75.02 19.62
N VAL A 35 -23.61 75.86 18.63
CA VAL A 35 -23.95 75.48 17.28
C VAL A 35 -22.72 74.82 16.60
N ILE A 36 -21.54 75.40 16.69
CA ILE A 36 -20.30 74.88 16.14
C ILE A 36 -19.95 73.55 16.82
N GLU A 37 -20.10 73.41 18.13
CA GLU A 37 -19.91 72.15 18.84
C GLU A 37 -20.85 71.06 18.40
N LYS A 38 -22.15 71.36 18.30
CA LYS A 38 -23.15 70.37 17.80
C LYS A 38 -22.92 69.99 16.37
N VAL A 39 -22.56 70.89 15.47
CA VAL A 39 -22.22 70.60 14.08
C VAL A 39 -20.91 69.79 14.00
N GLY A 40 -19.93 70.14 14.85
CA GLY A 40 -18.69 69.34 14.93
C GLY A 40 -18.95 67.92 15.37
N VAL A 41 -19.68 67.70 16.46
CA VAL A 41 -20.04 66.33 16.92
C VAL A 41 -20.86 65.59 15.87
N GLY A 42 -21.83 66.29 15.23
CA GLY A 42 -22.61 65.69 14.16
C GLY A 42 -21.81 65.24 12.95
N SER A 43 -20.80 66.04 12.54
CA SER A 43 -19.89 65.69 11.43
C SER A 43 -18.97 64.52 11.77
N PHE A 44 -18.46 64.40 13.00
CA PHE A 44 -17.71 63.24 13.46
C PHE A 44 -18.55 61.99 13.47
N LEU A 45 -19.75 62.04 14.01
CA LEU A 45 -20.69 60.90 14.00
C LEU A 45 -21.09 60.46 12.56
N LEU A 46 -21.27 61.42 11.65
CA LEU A 46 -21.54 61.13 10.24
C LEU A 46 -20.35 60.47 9.56
N LYS A 47 -19.15 60.97 9.80
CA LYS A 47 -17.90 60.39 9.31
C LYS A 47 -17.76 58.95 9.79
N ASP A 48 -17.98 58.65 11.07
CA ASP A 48 -17.86 57.31 11.63
C ASP A 48 -18.90 56.33 11.01
N ARG A 49 -20.13 56.81 10.81
CA ARG A 49 -21.18 56.02 10.08
C ARG A 49 -20.80 55.72 8.65
N ILE A 50 -20.25 56.70 7.92
CA ILE A 50 -19.81 56.51 6.53
C ILE A 50 -18.66 55.48 6.46
N ILE A 51 -17.68 55.57 7.38
CA ILE A 51 -16.56 54.61 7.46
C ILE A 51 -17.09 53.19 7.77
N ALA A 52 -18.00 53.08 8.76
CA ALA A 52 -18.61 51.80 9.11
C ALA A 52 -19.39 51.16 7.94
N LEU A 53 -20.16 51.97 7.19
CA LEU A 53 -20.85 51.51 5.98
C LEU A 53 -19.87 51.04 4.88
N PHE A 54 -18.77 51.77 4.70
CA PHE A 54 -17.76 51.41 3.71
C PHE A 54 -17.04 50.11 4.06
N ILE A 55 -16.71 49.93 5.34
CA ILE A 55 -16.13 48.67 5.85
C ILE A 55 -17.10 47.49 5.66
N ALA A 56 -18.38 47.66 6.07
CA ALA A 56 -19.40 46.65 5.93
C ALA A 56 -19.64 46.23 4.44
N CYS A 57 -19.67 47.23 3.54
CA CYS A 57 -19.80 47.00 2.10
C CYS A 57 -18.57 46.28 1.53
N SER A 58 -17.36 46.66 1.94
CA SER A 58 -16.10 46.02 1.56
C SER A 58 -16.07 44.54 1.99
N ASP A 59 -16.46 44.26 3.23
CA ASP A 59 -16.50 42.89 3.77
C ASP A 59 -17.57 42.02 3.09
N HIS A 60 -18.71 42.60 2.78
CA HIS A 60 -19.75 41.93 1.99
C HIS A 60 -19.25 41.55 0.58
N ILE A 61 -18.57 42.49 -0.10
CA ILE A 61 -17.98 42.23 -1.42
C ILE A 61 -16.88 41.14 -1.36
N LYS A 62 -16.02 41.19 -0.32
CA LYS A 62 -15.00 40.17 -0.08
C LYS A 62 -15.65 38.79 0.16
N GLY A 63 -16.72 38.72 0.94
CA GLY A 63 -17.50 37.53 1.19
C GLY A 63 -18.11 36.96 -0.09
N LEU A 64 -18.70 37.78 -0.94
CA LEU A 64 -19.25 37.36 -2.24
C LEU A 64 -18.16 36.86 -3.20
N ARG A 65 -17.00 37.50 -3.26
CA ARG A 65 -15.87 37.06 -4.06
C ARG A 65 -15.30 35.72 -3.56
N ALA A 66 -15.20 35.52 -2.26
CA ALA A 66 -14.76 34.26 -1.65
C ALA A 66 -15.77 33.12 -1.95
N ARG A 67 -17.07 33.42 -1.88
CA ARG A 67 -18.13 32.47 -2.21
C ARG A 67 -18.11 32.07 -3.69
N ARG A 68 -17.92 33.03 -4.60
CA ARG A 68 -17.77 32.75 -6.06
C ARG A 68 -16.51 31.91 -6.33
N LYS A 69 -15.37 32.20 -5.68
CA LYS A 69 -14.17 31.37 -5.81
C LYS A 69 -14.41 29.92 -5.34
N ARG A 70 -15.08 29.74 -4.18
CA ARG A 70 -15.44 28.40 -3.67
C ARG A 70 -16.35 27.64 -4.64
N LEU A 71 -17.38 28.28 -5.18
CA LEU A 71 -18.29 27.67 -6.16
C LEU A 71 -17.56 27.31 -7.46
N ALA A 72 -16.65 28.15 -7.94
CA ALA A 72 -15.84 27.85 -9.12
C ALA A 72 -14.87 26.66 -8.90
N ILE A 73 -14.31 26.52 -7.70
CA ILE A 73 -13.49 25.35 -7.31
C ILE A 73 -14.36 24.10 -7.27
N ILE A 74 -15.52 24.16 -6.62
CA ILE A 74 -16.47 23.04 -6.56
C ILE A 74 -16.94 22.63 -7.96
N GLN A 75 -17.26 23.57 -8.83
CA GLN A 75 -17.61 23.26 -10.23
C GLN A 75 -16.46 22.63 -11.00
N LYS A 76 -15.24 23.12 -10.85
CA LYS A 76 -14.06 22.49 -11.46
C LYS A 76 -13.86 21.06 -10.95
N GLU A 77 -13.97 20.85 -9.64
CA GLU A 77 -13.88 19.51 -9.05
C GLU A 77 -14.99 18.57 -9.54
N THR A 78 -16.23 19.07 -9.68
CA THR A 78 -17.35 18.26 -10.17
C THR A 78 -17.18 17.88 -11.64
N VAL A 79 -16.68 18.79 -12.48
CA VAL A 79 -16.36 18.52 -13.89
C VAL A 79 -15.18 17.57 -14.03
N THR A 80 -14.18 17.69 -13.18
CA THR A 80 -13.04 16.75 -13.15
C THR A 80 -13.48 15.37 -12.66
N LYS A 81 -14.37 15.31 -11.66
CA LYS A 81 -14.97 14.05 -11.18
C LYS A 81 -15.81 13.34 -12.25
N SER A 82 -16.55 14.09 -13.07
CA SER A 82 -17.40 13.51 -14.14
C SER A 82 -16.61 13.01 -15.35
N LYS A 83 -15.36 13.45 -15.53
CA LYS A 83 -14.47 13.01 -16.63
C LYS A 83 -13.51 11.89 -16.24
N ARG A 84 -13.44 11.55 -14.93
CA ARG A 84 -12.56 10.50 -14.45
C ARG A 84 -13.18 9.14 -14.72
N THR A 85 -12.46 8.29 -15.42
CA THR A 85 -12.77 6.86 -15.49
C THR A 85 -12.48 6.23 -14.12
N PRO A 86 -13.44 5.53 -13.50
CA PRO A 86 -13.14 4.83 -12.25
C PRO A 86 -12.03 3.79 -12.49
N PRO A 87 -11.08 3.61 -11.56
CA PRO A 87 -10.02 2.62 -11.70
C PRO A 87 -10.63 1.22 -11.85
N ARG A 88 -10.04 0.41 -12.70
CA ARG A 88 -10.41 -1.00 -12.83
C ARG A 88 -10.03 -1.74 -11.55
N ILE A 89 -10.99 -2.10 -10.74
CA ILE A 89 -10.76 -2.97 -9.58
C ILE A 89 -10.63 -4.40 -10.12
N VAL A 90 -9.44 -4.96 -10.01
CA VAL A 90 -9.21 -6.36 -10.33
C VAL A 90 -9.85 -7.17 -9.22
N GLN A 91 -10.85 -7.99 -9.57
CA GLN A 91 -11.46 -8.87 -8.58
C GLN A 91 -10.38 -9.79 -8.00
N ARG A 92 -10.40 -9.92 -6.69
CA ARG A 92 -9.54 -10.86 -6.01
C ARG A 92 -9.78 -12.25 -6.59
N VAL A 93 -8.71 -12.98 -6.85
CA VAL A 93 -8.81 -14.37 -7.31
C VAL A 93 -9.58 -15.15 -6.25
N GLU A 94 -10.66 -15.79 -6.65
CA GLU A 94 -11.39 -16.75 -5.81
C GLU A 94 -10.41 -17.76 -5.19
N ALA A 95 -10.81 -18.32 -4.05
CA ALA A 95 -10.00 -19.33 -3.36
C ALA A 95 -9.40 -20.32 -4.37
N PRO A 96 -8.11 -20.66 -4.26
CA PRO A 96 -7.47 -21.58 -5.20
C PRO A 96 -8.25 -22.88 -5.27
N GLN A 97 -8.39 -23.43 -6.46
CA GLN A 97 -9.08 -24.71 -6.64
C GLN A 97 -8.38 -25.79 -5.79
N PRO A 98 -9.13 -26.53 -5.00
CA PRO A 98 -8.58 -27.61 -4.20
C PRO A 98 -8.00 -28.69 -5.12
N SER A 99 -6.91 -29.28 -4.69
CA SER A 99 -6.27 -30.39 -5.40
C SER A 99 -7.14 -31.66 -5.34
N LEU A 100 -6.96 -32.55 -6.31
CA LEU A 100 -7.65 -33.86 -6.33
C LEU A 100 -7.35 -34.70 -5.07
N ARG A 101 -6.14 -34.59 -4.54
CA ARG A 101 -5.75 -35.21 -3.27
C ARG A 101 -6.54 -34.62 -2.10
N ALA A 102 -6.65 -33.29 -2.02
CA ALA A 102 -7.42 -32.64 -0.97
C ALA A 102 -8.91 -32.99 -1.03
N GLU A 103 -9.46 -33.19 -2.24
CA GLU A 103 -10.85 -33.64 -2.40
C GLU A 103 -11.05 -35.09 -1.97
N LYS A 104 -10.13 -36.00 -2.34
CA LYS A 104 -10.16 -37.38 -1.92
C LYS A 104 -10.05 -37.57 -0.42
N GLU A 105 -9.12 -36.82 0.23
CA GLU A 105 -8.94 -36.87 1.70
C GLU A 105 -10.14 -36.28 2.46
N LYS A 106 -10.95 -35.43 1.84
CA LYS A 106 -12.21 -34.93 2.44
C LYS A 106 -13.37 -35.89 2.39
N GLN A 107 -13.33 -36.90 1.50
CA GLN A 107 -14.37 -37.91 1.43
C GLN A 107 -14.26 -38.79 2.68
N ALA A 108 -15.32 -38.83 3.48
CA ALA A 108 -15.39 -39.72 4.63
C ALA A 108 -15.23 -41.18 4.15
N VAL A 109 -14.18 -41.82 4.64
CA VAL A 109 -13.97 -43.26 4.37
C VAL A 109 -14.99 -44.03 5.19
N LEU A 110 -15.88 -44.76 4.53
CA LEU A 110 -16.93 -45.61 5.18
C LEU A 110 -16.35 -46.79 5.96
N PHE A 111 -15.09 -47.13 5.72
CA PHE A 111 -14.36 -48.20 6.39
C PHE A 111 -12.97 -47.72 6.75
N ASP A 112 -12.55 -47.97 7.99
CA ASP A 112 -11.17 -47.69 8.48
C ASP A 112 -10.18 -48.67 7.73
N ILE A 113 -9.90 -48.34 6.50
CA ILE A 113 -8.77 -48.97 5.78
C ILE A 113 -7.59 -48.04 6.11
N PRO A 114 -6.52 -48.52 6.80
CA PRO A 114 -5.32 -47.72 7.03
C PRO A 114 -4.89 -47.15 5.68
N SER A 115 -4.86 -45.86 5.56
CA SER A 115 -4.41 -45.17 4.35
C SER A 115 -2.97 -45.63 4.09
N GLN A 116 -2.75 -46.46 3.06
CA GLN A 116 -1.41 -46.87 2.61
C GLN A 116 -0.70 -45.73 1.85
N SER A 117 -0.98 -44.47 2.20
CA SER A 117 -0.25 -43.38 1.61
C SER A 117 1.04 -43.16 2.39
N ASP A 118 2.19 -43.32 1.72
CA ASP A 118 3.52 -43.06 2.26
C ASP A 118 3.74 -41.56 2.59
N LEU A 119 2.74 -40.72 2.34
CA LEU A 119 2.78 -39.27 2.56
C LEU A 119 1.88 -38.87 3.70
N PRO A 120 2.27 -37.83 4.50
CA PRO A 120 1.46 -37.30 5.60
C PRO A 120 0.11 -36.78 5.10
N GLU A 121 -0.97 -37.02 5.84
CA GLU A 121 -2.31 -36.55 5.46
C GLU A 121 -2.41 -35.02 5.53
N LEU A 122 -3.12 -34.43 4.57
CA LEU A 122 -3.40 -32.98 4.55
C LEU A 122 -4.35 -32.55 5.67
N SER A 123 -5.04 -33.47 6.30
CA SER A 123 -5.89 -33.27 7.48
C SER A 123 -5.11 -32.82 8.72
N LEU A 124 -3.81 -33.14 8.81
CA LEU A 124 -2.90 -32.72 9.87
C LEU A 124 -2.59 -31.22 9.85
N LEU A 125 -2.89 -30.54 8.74
CA LEU A 125 -2.66 -29.11 8.60
C LEU A 125 -3.86 -28.31 9.08
N ASP A 126 -3.61 -27.27 9.85
CA ASP A 126 -4.65 -26.37 10.34
C ASP A 126 -5.48 -25.80 9.17
N VAL A 127 -6.76 -25.64 9.44
CA VAL A 127 -7.67 -24.96 8.51
C VAL A 127 -7.44 -23.46 8.63
N ALA A 128 -7.21 -22.81 7.51
CA ALA A 128 -7.11 -21.36 7.48
C ALA A 128 -8.37 -20.72 8.06
N ALA A 129 -8.20 -19.77 8.97
CA ALA A 129 -9.32 -18.96 9.44
C ALA A 129 -10.00 -18.29 8.25
N PRO A 130 -11.35 -18.20 8.24
CA PRO A 130 -12.04 -17.52 7.16
C PRO A 130 -11.50 -16.10 7.03
N THR A 131 -11.04 -15.76 5.84
CA THR A 131 -10.53 -14.43 5.50
C THR A 131 -11.63 -13.41 5.74
N GLY A 132 -11.36 -12.42 6.60
CA GLY A 132 -12.30 -11.33 6.88
C GLY A 132 -12.68 -10.57 5.62
N ASN A 133 -13.75 -9.80 5.70
CA ASN A 133 -14.28 -9.00 4.60
C ASN A 133 -13.16 -8.20 3.93
N GLY A 134 -12.82 -8.57 2.70
CA GLY A 134 -11.90 -7.81 1.87
C GLY A 134 -12.38 -6.36 1.69
N PHE A 135 -11.50 -5.50 1.21
CA PHE A 135 -11.85 -4.11 0.91
C PHE A 135 -13.09 -4.03 0.01
N SER A 136 -14.05 -3.18 0.37
CA SER A 136 -15.16 -2.87 -0.55
C SER A 136 -14.65 -2.08 -1.76
N ALA A 137 -15.32 -2.22 -2.89
CA ALA A 137 -14.97 -1.46 -4.10
C ALA A 137 -14.94 0.06 -3.83
N ALA A 138 -15.89 0.55 -3.04
CA ALA A 138 -15.94 1.96 -2.64
C ALA A 138 -14.73 2.39 -1.79
N SER A 139 -14.26 1.52 -0.89
CA SER A 139 -13.06 1.77 -0.08
C SER A 139 -11.80 1.84 -0.96
N LEU A 140 -11.64 0.90 -1.90
CA LEU A 140 -10.51 0.89 -2.84
C LEU A 140 -10.51 2.12 -3.75
N GLU A 141 -11.68 2.57 -4.20
CA GLU A 141 -11.80 3.81 -4.98
C GLU A 141 -11.44 5.04 -4.14
N ALA A 142 -11.85 5.10 -2.88
CA ALA A 142 -11.47 6.18 -1.96
C ALA A 142 -9.96 6.22 -1.73
N MET A 143 -9.32 5.06 -1.51
CA MET A 143 -7.86 4.94 -1.37
C MET A 143 -7.14 5.37 -2.65
N SER A 144 -7.65 5.01 -3.84
CA SER A 144 -7.08 5.44 -5.12
C SER A 144 -7.05 6.96 -5.25
N ARG A 145 -8.15 7.63 -4.88
CA ARG A 145 -8.22 9.10 -4.87
C ARG A 145 -7.24 9.71 -3.87
N GLN A 146 -7.09 9.09 -2.70
CA GLN A 146 -6.15 9.54 -1.69
C GLN A 146 -4.70 9.46 -2.21
N VAL A 147 -4.33 8.37 -2.89
CA VAL A 147 -3.01 8.19 -3.51
C VAL A 147 -2.75 9.29 -4.55
N GLU A 148 -3.71 9.53 -5.46
CA GLU A 148 -3.59 10.60 -6.47
C GLU A 148 -3.41 11.99 -5.85
N LEU A 149 -4.22 12.31 -4.84
CA LEU A 149 -4.15 13.59 -4.14
C LEU A 149 -2.80 13.78 -3.43
N LYS A 150 -2.31 12.73 -2.75
CA LYS A 150 -1.03 12.80 -2.05
C LYS A 150 0.14 12.94 -3.02
N LEU A 151 0.14 12.25 -4.14
CA LEU A 151 1.16 12.45 -5.19
C LEU A 151 1.09 13.85 -5.80
N LYS A 152 -0.11 14.38 -5.99
CA LYS A 152 -0.31 15.75 -6.46
C LYS A 152 0.21 16.80 -5.46
N ASP A 153 0.08 16.57 -4.15
CA ASP A 153 0.66 17.43 -3.11
C ASP A 153 2.19 17.53 -3.24
N PHE A 154 2.85 16.47 -3.74
CA PHE A 154 4.28 16.45 -4.08
C PHE A 154 4.60 16.94 -5.51
N GLY A 155 3.61 17.49 -6.20
CA GLY A 155 3.77 18.00 -7.58
C GLY A 155 3.94 16.90 -8.63
N ILE A 156 3.39 15.71 -8.37
CA ILE A 156 3.36 14.59 -9.30
C ILE A 156 1.92 14.30 -9.69
N GLU A 157 1.58 14.51 -10.97
CA GLU A 157 0.26 14.15 -11.48
C GLU A 157 0.29 12.72 -12.00
N VAL A 158 -0.60 11.89 -11.45
CA VAL A 158 -0.81 10.49 -11.83
C VAL A 158 -2.30 10.17 -11.85
N GLU A 159 -2.67 9.17 -12.62
CA GLU A 159 -4.00 8.55 -12.60
C GLU A 159 -3.87 7.09 -12.15
N VAL A 160 -4.73 6.64 -11.22
CA VAL A 160 -4.81 5.23 -10.84
C VAL A 160 -5.69 4.51 -11.85
N VAL A 161 -5.08 3.69 -12.70
CA VAL A 161 -5.78 2.94 -13.76
C VAL A 161 -6.33 1.61 -13.29
N ALA A 162 -5.67 0.97 -12.33
CA ALA A 162 -6.14 -0.28 -11.75
C ALA A 162 -5.73 -0.42 -10.28
N VAL A 163 -6.49 -1.24 -9.55
CA VAL A 163 -6.22 -1.61 -8.15
C VAL A 163 -6.30 -3.11 -8.03
N GLU A 164 -5.24 -3.73 -7.51
CA GLU A 164 -5.15 -5.16 -7.22
C GLU A 164 -5.07 -5.36 -5.70
N PRO A 165 -6.19 -5.67 -5.03
CA PRO A 165 -6.19 -5.97 -3.61
C PRO A 165 -5.64 -7.38 -3.36
N GLY A 166 -4.54 -7.47 -2.61
CA GLY A 166 -3.93 -8.73 -2.17
C GLY A 166 -4.18 -9.04 -0.69
N PRO A 167 -3.70 -10.20 -0.21
CA PRO A 167 -3.88 -10.61 1.18
C PRO A 167 -3.09 -9.77 2.19
N VAL A 168 -1.94 -9.25 1.79
CA VAL A 168 -1.01 -8.51 2.67
C VAL A 168 -0.81 -7.08 2.22
N ILE A 169 -0.81 -6.86 0.90
CA ILE A 169 -0.60 -5.56 0.27
C ILE A 169 -1.68 -5.32 -0.78
N THR A 170 -1.98 -4.04 -1.04
CA THR A 170 -2.79 -3.61 -2.19
C THR A 170 -1.88 -2.87 -3.17
N ARG A 171 -1.90 -3.28 -4.43
CA ARG A 171 -1.17 -2.61 -5.51
C ARG A 171 -2.08 -1.66 -6.25
N PHE A 172 -1.64 -0.41 -6.36
CA PHE A 172 -2.24 0.63 -7.20
C PHE A 172 -1.37 0.79 -8.45
N GLU A 173 -1.97 0.62 -9.61
CA GLU A 173 -1.29 0.83 -10.90
C GLU A 173 -1.48 2.28 -11.31
N LEU A 174 -0.36 2.99 -11.38
CA LEU A 174 -0.31 4.42 -11.63
C LEU A 174 0.13 4.69 -13.07
N GLU A 175 -0.60 5.51 -13.79
CA GLU A 175 -0.16 6.08 -15.06
C GLU A 175 0.30 7.53 -14.80
N PRO A 176 1.62 7.80 -14.85
CA PRO A 176 2.14 9.14 -14.64
C PRO A 176 1.84 10.03 -15.84
N ALA A 177 1.61 11.32 -15.59
CA ALA A 177 1.50 12.30 -16.67
C ALA A 177 2.79 12.37 -17.49
N ALA A 178 2.68 12.78 -18.76
CA ALA A 178 3.80 12.86 -19.68
C ALA A 178 4.98 13.66 -19.10
N GLY A 179 6.19 13.10 -19.20
CA GLY A 179 7.42 13.72 -18.69
C GLY A 179 7.77 13.41 -17.24
N ILE A 180 6.95 12.68 -16.50
CA ILE A 180 7.25 12.24 -15.14
C ILE A 180 8.03 10.92 -15.17
N LYS A 181 9.23 10.92 -14.56
CA LYS A 181 10.08 9.73 -14.45
C LYS A 181 9.67 8.89 -13.24
N ALA A 182 9.66 7.56 -13.39
CA ALA A 182 9.35 6.60 -12.29
C ALA A 182 10.23 6.84 -11.05
N SER A 183 11.52 7.09 -11.24
CA SER A 183 12.47 7.37 -10.16
C SER A 183 12.07 8.55 -9.26
N ARG A 184 11.31 9.52 -9.79
CA ARG A 184 10.79 10.63 -8.98
C ARG A 184 9.76 10.15 -7.96
N ILE A 185 8.94 9.17 -8.33
CA ILE A 185 7.97 8.56 -7.41
C ILE A 185 8.69 7.67 -6.40
N THR A 186 9.69 6.88 -6.86
CA THR A 186 10.49 6.00 -6.01
C THR A 186 11.20 6.77 -4.90
N ASN A 187 11.77 7.93 -5.21
CA ASN A 187 12.46 8.77 -4.23
C ASN A 187 11.53 9.33 -3.14
N LEU A 188 10.24 9.43 -3.41
CA LEU A 188 9.22 9.91 -2.47
C LEU A 188 8.59 8.78 -1.63
N SER A 189 9.03 7.53 -1.76
CA SER A 189 8.42 6.38 -1.10
C SER A 189 8.27 6.54 0.42
N LYS A 190 9.27 7.12 1.10
CA LYS A 190 9.23 7.39 2.55
C LYS A 190 8.26 8.53 2.91
N ASP A 191 8.21 9.58 2.11
CA ASP A 191 7.30 10.70 2.32
C ASP A 191 5.86 10.32 2.02
N LEU A 192 5.64 9.49 1.00
CA LEU A 192 4.35 8.89 0.71
C LEU A 192 3.88 7.98 1.86
N ALA A 193 4.75 7.12 2.40
CA ALA A 193 4.41 6.28 3.53
C ALA A 193 3.93 7.11 4.72
N ARG A 194 4.64 8.19 5.05
CA ARG A 194 4.25 9.14 6.10
C ARG A 194 2.92 9.82 5.80
N SER A 195 2.73 10.32 4.56
CA SER A 195 1.54 11.08 4.17
C SER A 195 0.27 10.22 4.08
N LEU A 196 0.44 8.91 3.81
CA LEU A 196 -0.61 7.90 3.77
C LEU A 196 -0.80 7.18 5.11
N SER A 197 -0.01 7.55 6.15
CA SER A 197 -0.05 6.93 7.48
C SER A 197 0.18 5.42 7.44
N THR A 198 1.07 4.95 6.55
CA THR A 198 1.43 3.54 6.40
C THR A 198 2.86 3.29 6.86
N VAL A 199 3.17 2.04 7.23
CA VAL A 199 4.51 1.66 7.71
C VAL A 199 5.57 1.83 6.61
N SER A 200 5.21 1.50 5.37
CA SER A 200 6.10 1.59 4.22
C SER A 200 5.27 1.66 2.93
N VAL A 201 5.88 2.20 1.89
CA VAL A 201 5.34 2.18 0.52
C VAL A 201 6.44 1.68 -0.39
N ARG A 202 6.13 0.71 -1.24
CA ARG A 202 7.06 0.19 -2.24
C ARG A 202 6.62 0.63 -3.63
N VAL A 203 7.56 1.15 -4.40
CA VAL A 203 7.34 1.52 -5.80
C VAL A 203 7.97 0.45 -6.70
N VAL A 204 7.16 -0.11 -7.58
CA VAL A 204 7.58 -1.07 -8.62
C VAL A 204 7.59 -0.31 -9.94
N GLU A 205 8.77 0.08 -10.38
CA GLU A 205 8.93 0.95 -11.56
C GLU A 205 8.51 0.27 -12.87
N VAL A 206 8.63 -1.06 -12.94
CA VAL A 206 8.29 -1.85 -14.13
C VAL A 206 7.42 -3.03 -13.74
N ILE A 207 6.20 -3.06 -14.26
CA ILE A 207 5.31 -4.22 -14.17
C ILE A 207 5.39 -4.95 -15.52
N PRO A 208 5.77 -6.23 -15.55
CA PRO A 208 5.85 -6.98 -16.80
C PRO A 208 4.54 -6.94 -17.59
N GLY A 209 4.64 -6.53 -18.87
CA GLY A 209 3.48 -6.44 -19.78
C GLY A 209 2.58 -5.22 -19.58
N LYS A 210 2.96 -4.25 -18.73
CA LYS A 210 2.21 -3.01 -18.50
C LYS A 210 3.13 -1.78 -18.61
N THR A 211 2.56 -0.65 -18.97
CA THR A 211 3.25 0.66 -19.05
C THR A 211 3.16 1.46 -17.76
N CYS A 212 2.36 1.00 -16.80
CA CYS A 212 2.11 1.67 -15.53
C CYS A 212 3.16 1.30 -14.46
N ILE A 213 3.23 2.14 -13.42
CA ILE A 213 4.07 1.96 -12.24
C ILE A 213 3.21 1.36 -11.14
N GLY A 214 3.71 0.36 -10.42
CA GLY A 214 3.05 -0.21 -9.26
C GLY A 214 3.38 0.56 -7.97
N LEU A 215 2.36 0.96 -7.22
CA LEU A 215 2.51 1.45 -5.86
C LEU A 215 1.90 0.43 -4.91
N GLU A 216 2.75 -0.24 -4.14
CA GLU A 216 2.35 -1.29 -3.20
C GLU A 216 2.25 -0.69 -1.78
N ILE A 217 1.05 -0.77 -1.21
CA ILE A 217 0.73 -0.27 0.13
C ILE A 217 0.33 -1.44 1.01
N PRO A 218 0.94 -1.64 2.18
CA PRO A 218 0.53 -2.67 3.13
C PRO A 218 -0.91 -2.46 3.59
N ASN A 219 -1.68 -3.54 3.64
CA ASN A 219 -3.03 -3.52 4.17
C ASN A 219 -3.01 -3.24 5.67
N GLU A 220 -3.99 -2.53 6.17
CA GLU A 220 -4.19 -2.30 7.60
C GLU A 220 -4.44 -3.63 8.32
N HIS A 221 -5.30 -4.46 7.75
CA HIS A 221 -5.55 -5.83 8.20
C HIS A 221 -4.90 -6.80 7.21
N LYS A 222 -3.82 -7.45 7.65
CA LYS A 222 -3.11 -8.45 6.86
C LYS A 222 -3.74 -9.81 7.09
N GLU A 223 -3.97 -10.54 6.01
CA GLU A 223 -4.43 -11.92 6.09
C GLU A 223 -3.25 -12.87 6.36
N ILE A 224 -3.51 -13.88 7.17
CA ILE A 224 -2.54 -14.95 7.40
C ILE A 224 -2.59 -15.91 6.21
N VAL A 225 -1.45 -16.09 5.55
CA VAL A 225 -1.30 -17.08 4.47
C VAL A 225 -0.93 -18.42 5.11
N SER A 226 -1.87 -19.34 5.13
CA SER A 226 -1.68 -20.68 5.70
C SER A 226 -0.87 -21.56 4.76
N LEU A 227 0.06 -22.36 5.29
CA LEU A 227 0.77 -23.38 4.55
C LEU A 227 -0.20 -24.40 3.95
N GLY A 228 -1.22 -24.78 4.72
CA GLY A 228 -2.26 -25.69 4.28
C GLY A 228 -2.99 -25.25 3.01
N ASP A 229 -3.24 -23.94 2.83
CA ASP A 229 -3.86 -23.41 1.60
C ASP A 229 -3.01 -23.67 0.37
N ILE A 230 -1.68 -23.58 0.51
CA ILE A 230 -0.76 -23.79 -0.60
C ILE A 230 -0.62 -25.28 -0.90
N LEU A 231 -0.42 -26.11 0.11
CA LEU A 231 -0.24 -27.56 -0.06
C LEU A 231 -1.51 -28.25 -0.58
N LYS A 232 -2.70 -27.73 -0.23
CA LYS A 232 -4.01 -28.18 -0.73
C LYS A 232 -4.34 -27.65 -2.12
N SER A 233 -3.51 -26.76 -2.70
CA SER A 233 -3.79 -26.16 -4.01
C SER A 233 -3.41 -27.09 -5.16
N ASP A 234 -4.16 -26.94 -6.25
CA ASP A 234 -3.89 -27.61 -7.52
C ASP A 234 -2.50 -27.27 -8.09
N VAL A 235 -2.03 -26.03 -7.90
CA VAL A 235 -0.70 -25.57 -8.35
C VAL A 235 0.43 -26.39 -7.73
N TYR A 236 0.32 -26.72 -6.45
CA TYR A 236 1.30 -27.52 -5.75
C TYR A 236 1.22 -29.00 -6.17
N GLU A 237 0.02 -29.56 -6.28
CA GLU A 237 -0.17 -30.96 -6.67
C GLU A 237 0.31 -31.24 -8.09
N ARG A 238 -0.03 -30.41 -9.07
CA ARG A 238 0.36 -30.57 -10.48
C ARG A 238 1.83 -30.37 -10.76
N SER A 239 2.58 -29.80 -9.85
CA SER A 239 4.02 -29.69 -10.03
C SER A 239 4.66 -31.08 -10.09
N SER A 240 5.36 -31.39 -11.18
CA SER A 240 6.00 -32.68 -11.41
C SER A 240 7.25 -32.90 -10.58
N SER A 241 7.87 -31.85 -10.07
CA SER A 241 9.09 -31.97 -9.30
C SER A 241 8.83 -32.51 -7.89
N LYS A 242 9.61 -33.50 -7.48
CA LYS A 242 9.63 -34.03 -6.12
C LYS A 242 10.23 -33.03 -5.10
N LEU A 243 10.92 -31.99 -5.59
CA LEU A 243 11.52 -30.93 -4.79
C LEU A 243 10.72 -29.63 -4.86
N THR A 244 9.39 -29.74 -5.02
CA THR A 244 8.49 -28.57 -5.02
C THR A 244 8.30 -28.02 -3.62
N MET A 245 8.56 -26.72 -3.46
CA MET A 245 8.36 -25.98 -2.22
C MET A 245 7.21 -24.99 -2.34
N ALA A 246 6.38 -24.89 -1.30
CA ALA A 246 5.39 -23.85 -1.13
C ALA A 246 6.07 -22.56 -0.66
N LEU A 247 5.93 -21.47 -1.42
CA LEU A 247 6.48 -20.17 -1.05
C LEU A 247 5.44 -19.23 -0.40
N GLY A 248 4.16 -19.40 -0.71
CA GLY A 248 3.09 -18.56 -0.19
C GLY A 248 2.08 -18.18 -1.28
N LYS A 249 1.54 -16.97 -1.17
CA LYS A 249 0.66 -16.36 -2.18
C LYS A 249 1.36 -15.16 -2.81
N ASP A 250 1.14 -14.95 -4.09
CA ASP A 250 1.57 -13.73 -4.77
C ASP A 250 0.73 -12.52 -4.31
N ILE A 251 1.02 -11.35 -4.86
CA ILE A 251 0.30 -10.12 -4.51
C ILE A 251 -1.19 -10.16 -4.87
N SER A 252 -1.60 -10.99 -5.82
CA SER A 252 -3.00 -11.19 -6.21
C SER A 252 -3.69 -12.31 -5.41
N GLY A 253 -2.97 -12.96 -4.50
CA GLY A 253 -3.49 -14.03 -3.64
C GLY A 253 -3.40 -15.43 -4.25
N LYS A 254 -2.70 -15.61 -5.39
CA LYS A 254 -2.52 -16.93 -6.02
C LYS A 254 -1.41 -17.72 -5.33
N PRO A 255 -1.60 -19.03 -5.10
CA PRO A 255 -0.55 -19.90 -4.60
C PRO A 255 0.68 -19.88 -5.49
N THR A 256 1.85 -19.73 -4.86
CA THR A 256 3.15 -19.71 -5.54
C THR A 256 4.03 -20.82 -5.00
N VAL A 257 4.55 -21.62 -5.92
CA VAL A 257 5.46 -22.73 -5.63
C VAL A 257 6.77 -22.55 -6.40
N ALA A 258 7.83 -23.16 -5.91
CA ALA A 258 9.12 -23.18 -6.57
C ALA A 258 9.73 -24.57 -6.55
N ASP A 259 10.55 -24.86 -7.55
CA ASP A 259 11.27 -26.14 -7.68
C ASP A 259 12.71 -25.94 -7.19
N LEU A 260 13.05 -26.58 -6.07
CA LEU A 260 14.41 -26.50 -5.49
C LEU A 260 15.46 -27.09 -6.44
N ALA A 261 15.11 -28.07 -7.29
CA ALA A 261 16.05 -28.61 -8.27
C ALA A 261 16.56 -27.56 -9.27
N LYS A 262 15.75 -26.51 -9.55
CA LYS A 262 16.13 -25.38 -10.39
C LYS A 262 16.93 -24.31 -9.64
N MET A 263 17.03 -24.45 -8.32
CA MET A 263 17.77 -23.55 -7.41
C MET A 263 18.72 -24.41 -6.57
N PRO A 264 19.77 -24.99 -7.17
CA PRO A 264 20.63 -26.00 -6.51
C PRO A 264 21.31 -25.51 -5.23
N HIS A 265 21.45 -24.19 -5.10
CA HIS A 265 21.96 -23.52 -3.91
C HIS A 265 21.05 -22.34 -3.58
N LEU A 266 20.30 -22.46 -2.48
CA LEU A 266 19.40 -21.43 -2.00
C LEU A 266 19.92 -20.82 -0.69
N LEU A 267 20.23 -19.52 -0.71
CA LEU A 267 20.55 -18.76 0.49
C LEU A 267 19.28 -18.09 1.02
N VAL A 268 18.92 -18.37 2.27
CA VAL A 268 17.80 -17.75 2.96
C VAL A 268 18.34 -16.87 4.09
N ALA A 269 18.10 -15.57 4.01
CA ALA A 269 18.53 -14.60 5.01
C ALA A 269 17.37 -13.76 5.52
N GLY A 270 17.49 -13.30 6.76
CA GLY A 270 16.50 -12.43 7.38
C GLY A 270 16.94 -11.98 8.78
N THR A 271 16.44 -10.83 9.22
CA THR A 271 16.64 -10.33 10.57
C THR A 271 15.85 -11.17 11.58
N THR A 272 16.16 -11.07 12.86
CA THR A 272 15.37 -11.69 13.93
C THR A 272 13.92 -11.24 13.84
N GLY A 273 12.98 -12.19 13.88
CA GLY A 273 11.55 -11.92 13.75
C GLY A 273 11.04 -11.73 12.31
N SER A 274 11.90 -11.85 11.28
CA SER A 274 11.48 -11.75 9.86
C SER A 274 10.71 -12.98 9.34
N GLY A 275 10.65 -14.07 10.11
CA GLY A 275 10.02 -15.32 9.71
C GLY A 275 10.96 -16.31 9.01
N LYS A 276 12.29 -16.13 9.05
CA LYS A 276 13.28 -17.04 8.43
C LYS A 276 13.04 -18.50 8.82
N SER A 277 12.93 -18.79 10.13
CA SER A 277 12.72 -20.16 10.61
C SER A 277 11.36 -20.72 10.20
N VAL A 278 10.32 -19.90 10.20
CA VAL A 278 8.99 -20.30 9.69
C VAL A 278 9.04 -20.64 8.21
N ALA A 279 9.72 -19.83 7.40
CA ALA A 279 9.89 -20.09 5.97
C ALA A 279 10.69 -21.38 5.72
N LEU A 280 11.76 -21.61 6.49
CA LEU A 280 12.56 -22.85 6.38
C LEU A 280 11.72 -24.07 6.73
N ASN A 281 10.96 -24.03 7.82
CA ASN A 281 10.04 -25.11 8.18
C ASN A 281 8.95 -25.33 7.12
N ALA A 282 8.38 -24.27 6.55
CA ALA A 282 7.41 -24.39 5.46
C ALA A 282 8.01 -25.06 4.22
N MET A 283 9.28 -24.76 3.88
CA MET A 283 9.99 -25.42 2.77
C MET A 283 10.21 -26.90 3.05
N ILE A 284 10.71 -27.25 4.25
CA ILE A 284 10.93 -28.65 4.65
C ILE A 284 9.62 -29.44 4.63
N LEU A 285 8.56 -28.92 5.26
CA LEU A 285 7.24 -29.55 5.26
C LEU A 285 6.70 -29.71 3.84
N SER A 286 6.92 -28.73 2.95
CA SER A 286 6.53 -28.87 1.56
C SER A 286 7.19 -30.08 0.89
N LEU A 287 8.46 -30.35 1.15
CA LEU A 287 9.14 -31.52 0.60
C LEU A 287 8.58 -32.81 1.19
N LEU A 288 8.32 -32.86 2.51
CA LEU A 288 7.77 -34.04 3.19
C LEU A 288 6.34 -34.37 2.76
N TYR A 289 5.52 -33.36 2.44
CA TYR A 289 4.15 -33.57 1.92
C TYR A 289 4.11 -33.92 0.43
N LYS A 290 5.23 -33.71 -0.31
CA LYS A 290 5.33 -33.97 -1.76
C LYS A 290 5.96 -35.31 -2.09
N SER A 291 6.88 -35.78 -1.26
CA SER A 291 7.82 -36.83 -1.63
C SER A 291 8.03 -37.83 -0.52
N THR A 292 8.14 -39.11 -0.90
CA THR A 292 8.49 -40.20 -0.01
C THR A 292 9.99 -40.19 0.33
N PRO A 293 10.43 -40.91 1.37
CA PRO A 293 11.83 -41.11 1.66
C PRO A 293 12.66 -41.72 0.53
N ASP A 294 12.02 -42.44 -0.39
CA ASP A 294 12.70 -43.00 -1.56
C ASP A 294 13.01 -41.95 -2.62
N ASP A 295 12.15 -40.95 -2.73
CA ASP A 295 12.30 -39.83 -3.67
C ASP A 295 13.27 -38.75 -3.14
N VAL A 296 13.20 -38.40 -1.84
CA VAL A 296 13.92 -37.29 -1.24
C VAL A 296 14.54 -37.68 0.09
N ARG A 297 15.85 -37.50 0.19
CA ARG A 297 16.64 -37.69 1.41
C ARG A 297 17.24 -36.37 1.87
N MET A 298 17.36 -36.18 3.16
CA MET A 298 17.80 -34.94 3.77
C MET A 298 18.95 -35.18 4.74
N ILE A 299 19.89 -34.24 4.78
CA ILE A 299 20.85 -34.08 5.86
C ILE A 299 20.58 -32.71 6.47
N MET A 300 20.30 -32.68 7.77
CA MET A 300 20.01 -31.44 8.49
C MET A 300 21.18 -31.09 9.41
N ILE A 301 21.63 -29.85 9.35
CA ILE A 301 22.74 -29.34 10.18
C ILE A 301 22.22 -28.15 10.95
N ASP A 302 22.14 -28.27 12.28
CA ASP A 302 21.67 -27.19 13.16
C ASP A 302 22.64 -26.96 14.32
N PRO A 303 23.70 -26.16 14.09
CA PRO A 303 24.71 -25.90 15.11
C PRO A 303 24.20 -25.15 16.35
N LYS A 304 22.98 -24.58 16.26
CA LYS A 304 22.34 -23.88 17.40
C LYS A 304 21.37 -24.75 18.17
N MET A 305 21.03 -25.95 17.69
CA MET A 305 20.09 -26.90 18.31
C MET A 305 18.68 -26.32 18.56
N LEU A 306 18.23 -25.34 17.78
CA LEU A 306 17.02 -24.57 18.07
C LEU A 306 15.91 -24.70 17.03
N GLU A 307 16.27 -25.01 15.78
CA GLU A 307 15.31 -24.89 14.67
C GLU A 307 14.93 -26.26 14.08
N LEU A 308 15.84 -27.23 13.99
CA LEU A 308 15.67 -28.47 13.24
C LEU A 308 15.51 -29.74 14.11
N SER A 309 15.70 -29.67 15.40
CA SER A 309 15.58 -30.81 16.32
C SER A 309 14.21 -31.49 16.28
N VAL A 310 13.14 -30.78 15.89
CA VAL A 310 11.79 -31.30 15.74
C VAL A 310 11.67 -32.36 14.62
N TYR A 311 12.65 -32.40 13.72
CA TYR A 311 12.68 -33.38 12.62
C TYR A 311 13.49 -34.64 12.93
N GLU A 312 14.02 -34.75 14.16
CA GLU A 312 14.78 -35.93 14.56
C GLU A 312 13.95 -37.23 14.37
N GLY A 313 14.57 -38.22 13.76
CA GLY A 313 13.96 -39.55 13.56
C GLY A 313 12.97 -39.66 12.38
N ILE A 314 12.75 -38.62 11.57
CA ILE A 314 11.90 -38.76 10.37
C ILE A 314 12.58 -39.67 9.35
N PRO A 315 11.79 -40.48 8.58
CA PRO A 315 12.34 -41.46 7.63
C PRO A 315 13.17 -40.83 6.48
N ALA A 316 12.93 -39.56 6.18
CA ALA A 316 13.63 -38.83 5.11
C ALA A 316 15.06 -38.42 5.51
N LEU A 317 15.47 -38.52 6.76
CA LEU A 317 16.83 -38.19 7.20
C LEU A 317 17.80 -39.32 6.83
N LEU A 318 18.98 -38.95 6.31
CA LEU A 318 20.12 -39.85 6.08
C LEU A 318 20.95 -40.07 7.35
N ALA A 319 20.95 -39.12 8.25
CA ALA A 319 21.66 -39.15 9.54
C ALA A 319 20.83 -38.37 10.56
N PRO A 320 21.04 -38.57 11.86
CA PRO A 320 20.52 -37.69 12.91
C PRO A 320 20.80 -36.23 12.62
N VAL A 321 20.01 -35.29 13.18
CA VAL A 321 20.25 -33.86 13.01
C VAL A 321 21.63 -33.51 13.56
N VAL A 322 22.51 -33.05 12.67
CA VAL A 322 23.92 -32.80 13.00
C VAL A 322 24.05 -31.48 13.73
N THR A 323 24.59 -31.51 14.93
CA THR A 323 24.75 -30.32 15.78
C THR A 323 26.25 -29.97 16.01
N ASP A 324 27.15 -30.95 15.89
CA ASP A 324 28.58 -30.73 16.01
C ASP A 324 29.22 -30.28 14.66
N MET A 325 30.11 -29.30 14.73
CA MET A 325 30.75 -28.72 13.53
C MET A 325 31.69 -29.67 12.81
N LYS A 326 32.31 -30.64 13.53
CA LYS A 326 33.18 -31.65 12.90
C LYS A 326 32.35 -32.66 12.13
N GLU A 327 31.24 -33.08 12.72
CA GLU A 327 30.26 -33.97 12.06
C GLU A 327 29.62 -33.28 10.86
N ALA A 328 29.30 -31.99 10.95
CA ALA A 328 28.80 -31.20 9.83
C ALA A 328 29.83 -31.19 8.66
N ALA A 329 31.10 -30.97 8.96
CA ALA A 329 32.14 -31.03 7.94
C ALA A 329 32.27 -32.43 7.31
N ASN A 330 32.10 -33.50 8.09
CA ASN A 330 32.15 -34.88 7.62
C ASN A 330 30.92 -35.17 6.73
N ALA A 331 29.71 -34.72 7.11
CA ALA A 331 28.52 -34.86 6.31
C ALA A 331 28.66 -34.18 4.94
N LEU A 332 29.21 -32.96 4.89
CA LEU A 332 29.50 -32.28 3.63
C LEU A 332 30.53 -33.01 2.76
N ARG A 333 31.62 -33.54 3.36
CA ARG A 333 32.58 -34.36 2.63
C ARG A 333 31.91 -35.61 2.07
N TRP A 334 31.05 -36.27 2.83
CA TRP A 334 30.30 -37.43 2.35
C TRP A 334 29.43 -37.06 1.14
N CYS A 335 28.74 -35.90 1.15
CA CYS A 335 27.98 -35.45 -0.01
C CYS A 335 28.85 -35.31 -1.27
N VAL A 336 30.07 -34.81 -1.16
CA VAL A 336 31.00 -34.72 -2.31
C VAL A 336 31.36 -36.12 -2.84
N VAL A 337 31.69 -37.04 -1.96
CA VAL A 337 32.03 -38.43 -2.34
C VAL A 337 30.84 -39.13 -3.00
N GLU A 338 29.64 -38.96 -2.46
CA GLU A 338 28.42 -39.53 -3.03
C GLU A 338 28.10 -38.92 -4.40
N MET A 339 28.29 -37.61 -4.55
CA MET A 339 28.13 -36.91 -5.83
C MET A 339 29.07 -37.49 -6.89
N ASP A 340 30.37 -37.68 -6.55
CA ASP A 340 31.35 -38.31 -7.46
C ASP A 340 30.97 -39.74 -7.81
N ARG A 341 30.46 -40.52 -6.85
CA ARG A 341 29.95 -41.87 -7.10
C ARG A 341 28.80 -41.85 -8.10
N ARG A 342 27.84 -40.94 -7.91
CA ARG A 342 26.70 -40.82 -8.85
C ARG A 342 27.13 -40.35 -10.23
N TYR A 343 28.10 -39.46 -10.35
CA TYR A 343 28.68 -39.06 -11.65
C TYR A 343 29.31 -40.26 -12.38
N LYS A 344 30.04 -41.10 -11.69
CA LYS A 344 30.63 -42.30 -12.28
C LYS A 344 29.57 -43.28 -12.76
N LEU A 345 28.51 -43.47 -12.00
CA LEU A 345 27.36 -44.32 -12.41
C LEU A 345 26.64 -43.75 -13.62
N MET A 346 26.36 -42.47 -13.66
CA MET A 346 25.74 -41.80 -14.81
C MET A 346 26.65 -41.88 -16.05
N ALA A 347 27.94 -41.70 -15.89
CA ALA A 347 28.91 -41.80 -16.97
C ALA A 347 28.98 -43.22 -17.55
N SER A 348 28.96 -44.28 -16.71
CA SER A 348 28.96 -45.65 -17.16
C SER A 348 27.74 -46.02 -18.00
N LEU A 349 26.59 -45.41 -17.73
CA LEU A 349 25.35 -45.59 -18.54
C LEU A 349 25.22 -44.56 -19.68
N GLY A 350 26.17 -43.65 -19.85
CA GLY A 350 26.15 -42.62 -20.89
C GLY A 350 24.99 -41.65 -20.77
N VAL A 351 24.54 -41.34 -19.55
CA VAL A 351 23.46 -40.39 -19.27
C VAL A 351 23.99 -39.12 -18.61
N ARG A 352 23.27 -37.99 -18.80
CA ARG A 352 23.74 -36.68 -18.35
C ARG A 352 23.09 -36.14 -17.07
N ASN A 353 22.04 -36.81 -16.61
CA ASN A 353 21.26 -36.39 -15.42
C ASN A 353 20.64 -37.59 -14.71
N LEU A 354 20.20 -37.37 -13.47
CA LEU A 354 19.62 -38.41 -12.61
C LEU A 354 18.34 -39.01 -13.19
N GLY A 355 17.44 -38.19 -13.78
CA GLY A 355 16.21 -38.68 -14.39
C GLY A 355 16.49 -39.63 -15.56
N GLY A 356 17.49 -39.32 -16.38
CA GLY A 356 17.93 -40.24 -17.46
C GLY A 356 18.57 -41.51 -16.93
N TYR A 357 19.26 -41.45 -15.80
CA TYR A 357 19.81 -42.63 -15.13
C TYR A 357 18.69 -43.54 -14.61
N ASN A 358 17.75 -42.99 -13.82
CA ASN A 358 16.65 -43.75 -13.25
C ASN A 358 15.83 -44.43 -14.33
N LYS A 359 15.49 -43.72 -15.41
CA LYS A 359 14.74 -44.31 -16.54
C LYS A 359 15.47 -45.48 -17.17
N LYS A 360 16.81 -45.39 -17.35
CA LYS A 360 17.59 -46.49 -17.90
C LYS A 360 17.76 -47.71 -16.97
N VAL A 361 17.60 -47.52 -15.68
CA VAL A 361 17.67 -48.61 -14.69
C VAL A 361 16.30 -49.27 -14.50
N GLU A 362 15.21 -48.51 -14.74
CA GLU A 362 13.83 -49.05 -14.73
C GLU A 362 13.47 -49.87 -15.99
N ASP A 363 14.07 -49.49 -17.15
CA ASP A 363 13.93 -50.24 -18.43
C ASP A 363 14.81 -51.51 -18.43
#